data_51b6cf626a30a40065f81241f73b2d12
#
_entry.id   51b6cf626a30a40065f81241f73b2d12
#
_cell.length_a   1.000
_cell.length_b   1.000
_cell.length_c   1.000
_cell.angle_alpha   90.00
_cell.angle_beta   90.00
_cell.angle_gamma   90.00
#
_symmetry.space_group_name_H-M   'P 1'
#
loop_
_entity.id
_entity.type
_entity.pdbx_description
1 polymer ?
#
loop_
_entity_poly.entity_id
_entity_poly.type
_entity_poly.pdbx_seq_one_letter_code
_entity_poly.pdbx_strand_id
1 'polypeptide(L)'
;SIGRCPLRPLVRLRAGLDGSGEQLSIGERWRETLERLGGPIPLLTVALTSFAVFIVVAVLFYSSFFTNYPKGVSDGLKTLNLWRQRTHEHEHPWYQYIYWLFWEEGAVVVGAGLGALLALWRADNRLGLFLAQWSFGLLAAYSLVGCKTPWISRNFIVPMALTSGYALEVVYQKLKELQQPRLFAVVLVMIVGLCSYQLYQLNFVHYDDDQLPYVYAHTKRSMLTMIDQIESIAQKNGTGKDTGIAIVSPDYWPLPWYFRDYKKIGYFSQIVPVTDQIIIGSEAQEEQMKISYGDRYDRLNSGFEDGAYPLRPGVDLVLYVRRDVRR
;
A
#
# COMPACT_ATOMS: atom_id res chain seq x y z
N SER A 1 -46.92 9.60 32.21
CA SER A 1 -46.65 10.57 31.15
C SER A 1 -45.13 10.67 30.99
N ILE A 2 -44.58 9.88 30.07
CA ILE A 2 -43.15 9.92 29.71
C ILE A 2 -43.05 10.91 28.55
N GLY A 3 -42.38 12.04 28.82
CA GLY A 3 -42.16 13.12 27.85
C GLY A 3 -41.41 12.64 26.63
N ARG A 4 -42.02 12.79 25.46
CA ARG A 4 -41.33 12.64 24.15
C ARG A 4 -40.36 13.78 24.00
N CYS A 5 -39.08 13.43 24.00
CA CYS A 5 -38.03 14.33 23.56
C CYS A 5 -38.23 14.62 22.06
N PRO A 6 -38.46 15.87 21.63
CA PRO A 6 -38.55 16.16 20.21
C PRO A 6 -37.17 16.10 19.61
N LEU A 7 -36.88 15.03 18.88
CA LEU A 7 -35.76 15.02 17.94
C LEU A 7 -35.97 16.21 17.01
N ARG A 8 -35.14 17.24 17.17
CA ARG A 8 -35.09 18.37 16.24
C ARG A 8 -34.89 17.78 14.83
N PRO A 9 -35.70 18.20 13.85
CA PRO A 9 -35.48 17.79 12.47
C PRO A 9 -34.09 18.23 12.10
N LEU A 10 -33.26 17.26 11.65
CA LEU A 10 -31.96 17.51 11.03
C LEU A 10 -32.16 18.64 10.05
N VAL A 11 -31.52 19.77 10.32
CA VAL A 11 -31.56 20.98 9.52
C VAL A 11 -31.36 20.57 8.07
N ARG A 12 -32.41 20.64 7.25
CA ARG A 12 -32.29 20.57 5.80
C ARG A 12 -31.38 21.72 5.42
N LEU A 13 -30.13 21.41 5.15
CA LEU A 13 -29.17 22.32 4.53
C LEU A 13 -29.73 22.60 3.13
N ARG A 14 -30.56 23.62 3.00
CA ARG A 14 -31.03 24.11 1.72
C ARG A 14 -29.81 24.42 0.87
N ALA A 15 -29.72 23.77 -0.25
CA ALA A 15 -28.70 24.05 -1.24
C ALA A 15 -28.81 25.53 -1.63
N GLY A 16 -27.79 26.31 -1.29
CA GLY A 16 -27.36 27.59 -1.86
C GLY A 16 -28.40 28.48 -2.55
N LEU A 17 -29.57 28.61 -1.95
CA LEU A 17 -30.56 29.61 -2.36
C LEU A 17 -30.38 30.83 -1.44
N ASP A 18 -30.43 32.02 -2.00
CA ASP A 18 -30.55 33.22 -1.22
C ASP A 18 -31.95 33.32 -0.54
N GLY A 19 -32.21 34.33 0.25
CA GLY A 19 -33.50 34.55 0.87
C GLY A 19 -34.66 34.75 -0.11
N SER A 20 -34.39 34.97 -1.42
CA SER A 20 -35.38 35.12 -2.49
C SER A 20 -35.66 33.79 -3.21
N GLY A 21 -34.89 32.73 -2.97
CA GLY A 21 -35.03 31.45 -3.63
C GLY A 21 -34.22 31.28 -4.92
N GLU A 22 -33.40 32.27 -5.28
CA GLU A 22 -32.49 32.22 -6.43
C GLU A 22 -31.21 31.44 -6.12
N GLN A 23 -30.63 30.80 -7.15
CA GLN A 23 -29.34 30.10 -7.01
C GLN A 23 -28.21 31.10 -6.92
N LEU A 24 -27.50 31.09 -5.80
CA LEU A 24 -26.31 31.91 -5.60
C LEU A 24 -25.22 31.59 -6.67
N SER A 25 -24.62 32.61 -7.21
CA SER A 25 -23.47 32.47 -8.09
C SER A 25 -22.27 31.84 -7.34
N ILE A 26 -21.30 31.26 -8.06
CA ILE A 26 -20.10 30.68 -7.46
C ILE A 26 -19.37 31.70 -6.57
N GLY A 27 -19.31 32.98 -7.00
CA GLY A 27 -18.66 34.03 -6.24
C GLY A 27 -19.38 34.35 -4.92
N GLU A 28 -20.70 34.38 -4.91
CA GLU A 28 -21.50 34.61 -3.72
C GLU A 28 -21.40 33.44 -2.72
N ARG A 29 -21.38 32.20 -3.22
CA ARG A 29 -21.12 31.03 -2.38
C ARG A 29 -19.75 31.06 -1.71
N TRP A 30 -18.73 31.50 -2.43
CA TRP A 30 -17.38 31.69 -1.87
C TRP A 30 -17.39 32.77 -0.79
N ARG A 31 -18.03 33.91 -1.03
CA ARG A 31 -18.14 35.00 -0.07
C ARG A 31 -18.87 34.53 1.19
N GLU A 32 -20.00 33.87 1.06
CA GLU A 32 -20.75 33.33 2.19
C GLU A 32 -19.93 32.27 2.98
N THR A 33 -19.17 31.44 2.29
CA THR A 33 -18.28 30.46 2.92
C THR A 33 -17.15 31.14 3.69
N LEU A 34 -16.53 32.16 3.11
CA LEU A 34 -15.50 32.95 3.78
C LEU A 34 -16.04 33.70 5.01
N GLU A 35 -17.23 34.26 4.92
CA GLU A 35 -17.89 34.93 6.05
C GLU A 35 -18.21 33.95 7.18
N ARG A 36 -18.69 32.73 6.85
CA ARG A 36 -18.93 31.65 7.83
C ARG A 36 -17.64 31.16 8.51
N LEU A 37 -16.51 31.25 7.86
CA LEU A 37 -15.17 30.93 8.40
C LEU A 37 -14.57 32.10 9.18
N GLY A 38 -15.32 33.17 9.41
CA GLY A 38 -14.89 34.36 10.14
C GLY A 38 -14.25 35.44 9.27
N GLY A 39 -14.30 35.30 7.94
CA GLY A 39 -13.69 36.24 6.99
C GLY A 39 -12.27 35.88 6.56
N PRO A 40 -11.69 36.68 5.65
CA PRO A 40 -10.38 36.36 5.06
C PRO A 40 -9.22 36.49 6.06
N ILE A 41 -9.30 37.41 7.02
CA ILE A 41 -8.21 37.65 7.99
C ILE A 41 -8.06 36.46 8.97
N PRO A 42 -9.11 35.99 9.67
CA PRO A 42 -9.03 34.77 10.49
C PRO A 42 -8.59 33.53 9.71
N LEU A 43 -9.08 33.35 8.48
CA LEU A 43 -8.67 32.23 7.63
C LEU A 43 -7.18 32.28 7.31
N LEU A 44 -6.66 33.47 6.93
CA LEU A 44 -5.23 33.67 6.69
C LEU A 44 -4.42 33.44 7.97
N THR A 45 -4.91 33.91 9.11
CA THR A 45 -4.22 33.69 10.40
C THR A 45 -4.12 32.20 10.72
N VAL A 46 -5.21 31.44 10.57
CA VAL A 46 -5.19 29.97 10.78
C VAL A 46 -4.25 29.30 9.80
N ALA A 47 -4.28 29.67 8.52
CA ALA A 47 -3.39 29.11 7.51
C ALA A 47 -1.90 29.38 7.84
N LEU A 48 -1.55 30.60 8.19
CA LEU A 48 -0.17 30.99 8.55
C LEU A 48 0.29 30.29 9.84
N THR A 49 -0.57 30.21 10.85
CA THR A 49 -0.25 29.52 12.10
C THR A 49 -0.05 28.02 11.85
N SER A 50 -0.93 27.38 11.07
CA SER A 50 -0.81 25.98 10.72
C SER A 50 0.48 25.71 9.93
N PHE A 51 0.82 26.60 8.98
CA PHE A 51 2.05 26.49 8.22
C PHE A 51 3.30 26.68 9.12
N ALA A 52 3.28 27.65 10.04
CA ALA A 52 4.37 27.84 10.99
C ALA A 52 4.57 26.61 11.90
N VAL A 53 3.49 26.04 12.43
CA VAL A 53 3.55 24.80 13.22
C VAL A 53 4.10 23.67 12.38
N PHE A 54 3.64 23.50 11.14
CA PHE A 54 4.16 22.50 10.21
C PHE A 54 5.68 22.65 10.01
N ILE A 55 6.18 23.85 9.75
CA ILE A 55 7.62 24.11 9.58
C ILE A 55 8.40 23.77 10.85
N VAL A 56 7.92 24.18 12.03
CA VAL A 56 8.59 23.88 13.29
C VAL A 56 8.67 22.36 13.50
N VAL A 57 7.58 21.64 13.31
CA VAL A 57 7.53 20.18 13.44
C VAL A 57 8.45 19.51 12.42
N ALA A 58 8.41 19.95 11.15
CA ALA A 58 9.27 19.39 10.11
C ALA A 58 10.76 19.60 10.43
N VAL A 59 11.16 20.83 10.83
CA VAL A 59 12.55 21.12 11.20
C VAL A 59 12.97 20.27 12.40
N LEU A 60 12.12 20.15 13.41
CA LEU A 60 12.41 19.36 14.61
C LEU A 60 12.71 17.89 14.26
N PHE A 61 11.86 17.26 13.45
CA PHE A 61 12.02 15.86 13.09
C PHE A 61 13.14 15.63 12.08
N TYR A 62 13.24 16.42 11.01
CA TYR A 62 14.30 16.27 10.01
C TYR A 62 15.69 16.57 10.58
N SER A 63 15.79 17.44 11.59
CA SER A 63 17.04 17.71 12.27
C SER A 63 17.35 16.73 13.42
N SER A 64 16.52 15.71 13.63
CA SER A 64 16.61 14.79 14.77
C SER A 64 16.75 15.56 16.09
N PHE A 65 15.78 16.43 16.37
CA PHE A 65 15.78 17.33 17.53
C PHE A 65 17.06 18.18 17.63
N PHE A 66 17.45 18.79 16.50
CA PHE A 66 18.64 19.64 16.32
C PHE A 66 19.99 18.94 16.42
N THR A 67 20.06 17.62 16.65
CA THR A 67 21.32 16.86 16.68
C THR A 67 21.98 16.76 15.29
N ASN A 68 21.21 16.85 14.21
CA ASN A 68 21.66 16.81 12.82
C ASN A 68 21.24 18.08 12.03
N TYR A 69 21.31 19.23 12.67
CA TYR A 69 21.01 20.53 12.02
C TYR A 69 22.30 21.17 11.50
N PRO A 70 22.31 21.84 10.31
CA PRO A 70 21.22 21.98 9.34
C PRO A 70 21.11 20.83 8.32
N LYS A 71 22.04 19.88 8.37
CA LYS A 71 22.19 18.81 7.36
C LYS A 71 20.89 18.00 7.17
N GLY A 72 20.26 17.55 8.25
CA GLY A 72 19.04 16.75 8.17
C GLY A 72 17.89 17.46 7.44
N VAL A 73 17.73 18.77 7.70
CA VAL A 73 16.71 19.58 7.00
C VAL A 73 17.04 19.73 5.52
N SER A 74 18.32 20.01 5.20
CA SER A 74 18.78 20.09 3.82
C SER A 74 18.58 18.79 3.05
N ASP A 75 18.92 17.66 3.67
CA ASP A 75 18.76 16.34 3.06
C ASP A 75 17.28 15.98 2.91
N GLY A 76 16.43 16.37 3.85
CA GLY A 76 14.97 16.25 3.72
C GLY A 76 14.41 17.00 2.50
N LEU A 77 14.91 18.22 2.25
CA LEU A 77 14.52 18.98 1.04
C LEU A 77 15.06 18.34 -0.25
N LYS A 78 16.28 17.78 -0.22
CA LYS A 78 16.85 17.07 -1.38
C LYS A 78 16.05 15.81 -1.71
N THR A 79 15.41 15.17 -0.73
CA THR A 79 14.57 13.99 -0.95
C THR A 79 13.42 14.29 -1.91
N LEU A 80 12.87 15.52 -1.90
CA LEU A 80 11.84 15.93 -2.86
C LEU A 80 12.34 15.86 -4.32
N ASN A 81 13.61 16.23 -4.54
CA ASN A 81 14.22 16.14 -5.86
C ASN A 81 14.48 14.67 -6.28
N LEU A 82 14.89 13.80 -5.34
CA LEU A 82 15.01 12.37 -5.58
C LEU A 82 13.66 11.74 -5.97
N TRP A 83 12.58 12.11 -5.29
CA TRP A 83 11.24 11.65 -5.66
C TRP A 83 10.85 12.09 -7.06
N ARG A 84 11.18 13.33 -7.44
CA ARG A 84 10.94 13.81 -8.79
C ARG A 84 11.73 13.04 -9.85
N GLN A 85 12.96 12.60 -9.56
CA GLN A 85 13.77 11.80 -10.48
C GLN A 85 13.25 10.37 -10.61
N ARG A 86 12.69 9.80 -9.52
CA ARG A 86 12.14 8.44 -9.48
C ARG A 86 10.75 8.29 -10.09
N THR A 87 10.16 9.37 -10.61
CA THR A 87 8.85 9.29 -11.30
C THR A 87 8.87 8.40 -12.54
N HIS A 88 10.06 8.06 -13.05
CA HIS A 88 10.26 7.14 -14.18
C HIS A 88 10.54 5.69 -13.76
N GLU A 89 10.64 5.40 -12.46
CA GLU A 89 10.69 4.03 -11.96
C GLU A 89 9.26 3.46 -11.97
N HIS A 90 9.07 2.19 -12.40
CA HIS A 90 7.76 1.53 -12.46
C HIS A 90 6.71 2.29 -13.29
N GLU A 91 7.09 2.71 -14.50
CA GLU A 91 6.18 3.38 -15.42
C GLU A 91 5.05 2.45 -15.87
N HIS A 92 3.83 2.89 -15.67
CA HIS A 92 2.62 2.21 -16.09
C HIS A 92 1.70 3.18 -16.84
N PRO A 93 0.84 2.68 -17.76
CA PRO A 93 -0.12 3.50 -18.45
C PRO A 93 -1.09 4.18 -17.47
N TRP A 94 -1.70 5.29 -17.90
CA TRP A 94 -2.60 6.09 -17.06
C TRP A 94 -3.78 5.30 -16.47
N TYR A 95 -4.26 4.28 -17.18
CA TYR A 95 -5.39 3.43 -16.77
C TYR A 95 -5.01 2.31 -15.80
N GLN A 96 -3.74 2.13 -15.43
CA GLN A 96 -3.28 1.00 -14.65
C GLN A 96 -3.98 0.84 -13.30
N TYR A 97 -4.21 1.95 -12.57
CA TYR A 97 -4.96 1.89 -11.32
C TYR A 97 -6.41 1.45 -11.53
N ILE A 98 -7.04 1.88 -12.63
CA ILE A 98 -8.41 1.47 -12.96
C ILE A 98 -8.46 -0.05 -13.18
N TYR A 99 -7.48 -0.59 -13.94
CA TYR A 99 -7.35 -2.02 -14.17
C TYR A 99 -7.17 -2.80 -12.86
N TRP A 100 -6.22 -2.39 -12.00
CA TRP A 100 -5.99 -3.04 -10.70
C TRP A 100 -7.21 -3.00 -9.80
N LEU A 101 -7.88 -1.86 -9.73
CA LEU A 101 -9.07 -1.68 -8.91
C LEU A 101 -10.25 -2.57 -9.36
N PHE A 102 -10.49 -2.68 -10.66
CA PHE A 102 -11.56 -3.55 -11.14
C PHE A 102 -11.28 -5.02 -10.86
N TRP A 103 -10.00 -5.40 -10.91
CA TRP A 103 -9.60 -6.78 -10.64
C TRP A 103 -9.68 -7.13 -9.16
N GLU A 104 -9.17 -6.27 -8.29
CA GLU A 104 -9.02 -6.56 -6.86
C GLU A 104 -10.19 -6.03 -6.01
N GLU A 105 -10.79 -4.93 -6.39
CA GLU A 105 -11.76 -4.18 -5.57
C GLU A 105 -13.07 -3.89 -6.34
N GLY A 106 -13.42 -4.72 -7.29
CA GLY A 106 -14.51 -4.47 -8.24
C GLY A 106 -15.85 -4.07 -7.59
N ALA A 107 -16.24 -4.72 -6.49
CA ALA A 107 -17.47 -4.41 -5.77
C ALA A 107 -17.45 -2.98 -5.18
N VAL A 108 -16.30 -2.57 -4.61
CA VAL A 108 -16.09 -1.22 -4.04
C VAL A 108 -16.12 -0.18 -5.14
N VAL A 109 -15.47 -0.45 -6.27
CA VAL A 109 -15.41 0.48 -7.42
C VAL A 109 -16.79 0.71 -8.02
N VAL A 110 -17.55 -0.36 -8.24
CA VAL A 110 -18.92 -0.26 -8.77
C VAL A 110 -19.81 0.50 -7.80
N GLY A 111 -19.76 0.17 -6.52
CA GLY A 111 -20.50 0.87 -5.48
C GLY A 111 -20.12 2.36 -5.38
N ALA A 112 -18.81 2.68 -5.48
CA ALA A 112 -18.33 4.06 -5.48
C ALA A 112 -18.79 4.84 -6.72
N GLY A 113 -18.76 4.21 -7.90
CA GLY A 113 -19.28 4.81 -9.13
C GLY A 113 -20.77 5.14 -9.01
N LEU A 114 -21.58 4.21 -8.52
CA LEU A 114 -23.00 4.43 -8.25
C LEU A 114 -23.22 5.55 -7.21
N GLY A 115 -22.45 5.53 -6.12
CA GLY A 115 -22.52 6.56 -5.08
C GLY A 115 -22.16 7.95 -5.59
N ALA A 116 -21.14 8.05 -6.42
CA ALA A 116 -20.75 9.31 -7.04
C ALA A 116 -21.83 9.84 -7.99
N LEU A 117 -22.39 8.98 -8.85
CA LEU A 117 -23.47 9.35 -9.75
C LEU A 117 -24.72 9.82 -8.98
N LEU A 118 -25.09 9.11 -7.91
CA LEU A 118 -26.21 9.49 -7.05
C LEU A 118 -25.94 10.81 -6.32
N ALA A 119 -24.72 11.04 -5.84
CA ALA A 119 -24.33 12.28 -5.19
C ALA A 119 -24.39 13.48 -6.16
N LEU A 120 -23.93 13.29 -7.39
CA LEU A 120 -23.99 14.30 -8.45
C LEU A 120 -25.43 14.59 -8.88
N TRP A 121 -26.24 13.54 -9.03
CA TRP A 121 -27.64 13.69 -9.46
C TRP A 121 -28.51 14.39 -8.42
N ARG A 122 -28.35 14.02 -7.14
CA ARG A 122 -29.14 14.63 -6.06
C ARG A 122 -28.63 15.99 -5.63
N ALA A 123 -27.32 16.24 -5.75
CA ALA A 123 -26.60 17.47 -5.43
C ALA A 123 -26.89 18.12 -4.04
N ASP A 124 -27.73 17.48 -3.22
CA ASP A 124 -28.13 17.93 -1.88
C ASP A 124 -27.23 17.40 -0.76
N ASN A 125 -26.51 16.32 -1.01
CA ASN A 125 -25.62 15.69 -0.04
C ASN A 125 -24.18 16.14 -0.23
N ARG A 126 -23.77 17.17 0.53
CA ARG A 126 -22.40 17.72 0.49
C ARG A 126 -21.33 16.68 0.84
N LEU A 127 -21.61 15.79 1.79
CA LEU A 127 -20.68 14.71 2.17
C LEU A 127 -20.50 13.73 1.01
N GLY A 128 -21.60 13.30 0.38
CA GLY A 128 -21.52 12.41 -0.78
C GLY A 128 -20.72 13.02 -1.93
N LEU A 129 -20.95 14.31 -2.24
CA LEU A 129 -20.17 15.03 -3.26
C LEU A 129 -18.69 15.13 -2.89
N PHE A 130 -18.37 15.45 -1.63
CA PHE A 130 -16.98 15.49 -1.15
C PHE A 130 -16.29 14.14 -1.28
N LEU A 131 -16.95 13.07 -0.83
CA LEU A 131 -16.41 11.71 -0.92
C LEU A 131 -16.20 11.28 -2.37
N ALA A 132 -17.12 11.60 -3.27
CA ALA A 132 -16.97 11.33 -4.70
C ALA A 132 -15.79 12.07 -5.30
N GLN A 133 -15.64 13.37 -5.01
CA GLN A 133 -14.50 14.17 -5.47
C GLN A 133 -13.19 13.66 -4.89
N TRP A 134 -13.15 13.32 -3.60
CA TRP A 134 -11.95 12.77 -2.97
C TRP A 134 -11.56 11.45 -3.63
N SER A 135 -12.49 10.51 -3.80
CA SER A 135 -12.23 9.21 -4.42
C SER A 135 -11.69 9.33 -5.84
N PHE A 136 -12.50 9.92 -6.71
CA PHE A 136 -12.20 9.98 -8.14
C PHE A 136 -11.21 11.08 -8.50
N GLY A 137 -11.15 12.15 -7.72
CA GLY A 137 -10.14 13.19 -7.85
C GLY A 137 -8.73 12.67 -7.55
N LEU A 138 -8.56 11.91 -6.47
CA LEU A 138 -7.27 11.26 -6.19
C LEU A 138 -6.93 10.20 -7.23
N LEU A 139 -7.88 9.34 -7.63
CA LEU A 139 -7.66 8.37 -8.68
C LEU A 139 -7.17 9.05 -9.96
N ALA A 140 -7.82 10.14 -10.39
CA ALA A 140 -7.41 10.90 -11.56
C ALA A 140 -6.01 11.51 -11.39
N ALA A 141 -5.74 12.15 -10.24
CA ALA A 141 -4.43 12.75 -9.97
C ALA A 141 -3.29 11.72 -10.00
N TYR A 142 -3.46 10.58 -9.33
CA TYR A 142 -2.45 9.51 -9.36
C TYR A 142 -2.35 8.82 -10.72
N SER A 143 -3.42 8.77 -11.50
CA SER A 143 -3.40 8.20 -12.84
C SER A 143 -2.55 9.01 -13.82
N LEU A 144 -2.40 10.31 -13.60
CA LEU A 144 -1.55 11.19 -14.42
C LEU A 144 -0.05 10.99 -14.15
N VAL A 145 0.32 10.47 -12.98
CA VAL A 145 1.72 10.20 -12.63
C VAL A 145 2.16 8.88 -13.25
N GLY A 146 3.31 8.84 -13.93
CA GLY A 146 3.83 7.64 -14.60
C GLY A 146 4.17 6.51 -13.60
N CYS A 147 4.85 6.84 -12.51
CA CYS A 147 5.20 5.88 -11.47
C CYS A 147 3.95 5.42 -10.69
N LYS A 148 3.62 4.12 -10.80
CA LYS A 148 2.46 3.53 -10.16
C LYS A 148 2.86 2.32 -9.33
N THR A 149 2.40 2.31 -8.09
CA THR A 149 2.61 1.18 -7.18
C THR A 149 1.30 0.77 -6.52
N PRO A 150 1.04 -0.54 -6.33
CA PRO A 150 -0.26 -1.03 -5.88
C PRO A 150 -0.70 -0.45 -4.52
N TRP A 151 0.22 -0.25 -3.58
CA TRP A 151 -0.11 0.23 -2.23
C TRP A 151 -0.62 1.67 -2.18
N ILE A 152 -0.37 2.49 -3.23
CA ILE A 152 -0.91 3.85 -3.31
C ILE A 152 -2.44 3.82 -3.52
N SER A 153 -2.97 2.76 -4.11
CA SER A 153 -4.41 2.59 -4.36
C SER A 153 -5.27 2.78 -3.12
N ARG A 154 -4.76 2.46 -1.92
CA ARG A 154 -5.48 2.66 -0.65
C ARG A 154 -5.89 4.11 -0.39
N ASN A 155 -5.18 5.10 -0.96
CA ASN A 155 -5.49 6.52 -0.76
C ASN A 155 -6.86 6.90 -1.38
N PHE A 156 -7.29 6.21 -2.43
CA PHE A 156 -8.57 6.43 -3.08
C PHE A 156 -9.57 5.28 -2.85
N ILE A 157 -9.14 4.06 -2.49
CA ILE A 157 -10.04 2.96 -2.11
C ILE A 157 -10.81 3.29 -0.82
N VAL A 158 -10.14 3.88 0.18
CA VAL A 158 -10.79 4.23 1.44
C VAL A 158 -11.98 5.20 1.21
N PRO A 159 -11.81 6.36 0.55
CA PRO A 159 -12.95 7.21 0.24
C PRO A 159 -13.93 6.56 -0.75
N MET A 160 -13.50 5.65 -1.65
CA MET A 160 -14.40 4.86 -2.50
C MET A 160 -15.30 3.95 -1.68
N ALA A 161 -14.78 3.28 -0.66
CA ALA A 161 -15.59 2.46 0.24
C ALA A 161 -16.65 3.28 0.97
N LEU A 162 -16.33 4.50 1.41
CA LEU A 162 -17.29 5.43 2.01
C LEU A 162 -18.33 5.89 0.99
N THR A 163 -17.92 6.17 -0.25
CA THR A 163 -18.84 6.54 -1.34
C THR A 163 -19.76 5.39 -1.70
N SER A 164 -19.26 4.14 -1.68
CA SER A 164 -20.08 2.92 -1.84
C SER A 164 -21.11 2.78 -0.70
N GLY A 165 -20.69 3.07 0.54
CA GLY A 165 -21.60 3.10 1.69
C GLY A 165 -22.76 4.10 1.52
N TYR A 166 -22.48 5.25 0.92
CA TYR A 166 -23.53 6.20 0.54
C TYR A 166 -24.50 5.61 -0.51
N ALA A 167 -24.00 4.91 -1.52
CA ALA A 167 -24.85 4.22 -2.48
C ALA A 167 -25.75 3.17 -1.79
N LEU A 168 -25.16 2.36 -0.91
CA LEU A 168 -25.90 1.34 -0.15
C LEU A 168 -26.99 1.96 0.73
N GLU A 169 -26.71 3.09 1.37
CA GLU A 169 -27.72 3.83 2.15
C GLU A 169 -28.89 4.27 1.28
N VAL A 170 -28.63 4.82 0.10
CA VAL A 170 -29.70 5.22 -0.84
C VAL A 170 -30.50 4.02 -1.30
N VAL A 171 -29.86 2.90 -1.61
CA VAL A 171 -30.54 1.64 -1.99
C VAL A 171 -31.38 1.11 -0.83
N TYR A 172 -30.85 1.13 0.39
CA TYR A 172 -31.58 0.71 1.59
C TYR A 172 -32.85 1.52 1.79
N GLN A 173 -32.76 2.84 1.74
CA GLN A 173 -33.94 3.70 1.91
C GLN A 173 -35.01 3.44 0.82
N LYS A 174 -34.54 3.22 -0.42
CA LYS A 174 -35.46 2.92 -1.51
C LYS A 174 -36.15 1.55 -1.36
N LEU A 175 -35.44 0.53 -0.97
CA LEU A 175 -35.99 -0.81 -0.71
C LEU A 175 -36.90 -0.81 0.52
N LYS A 176 -36.63 0.02 1.53
CA LYS A 176 -37.48 0.21 2.68
C LYS A 176 -38.79 0.87 2.30
N GLU A 177 -38.80 1.90 1.44
CA GLU A 177 -39.97 2.51 0.87
C GLU A 177 -40.86 1.48 0.10
N LEU A 178 -40.19 0.57 -0.64
CA LEU A 178 -40.82 -0.52 -1.37
C LEU A 178 -41.23 -1.71 -0.47
N GLN A 179 -41.07 -1.59 0.85
CA GLN A 179 -41.35 -2.63 1.85
C GLN A 179 -40.57 -3.95 1.63
N GLN A 180 -39.36 -3.85 1.05
CA GLN A 180 -38.49 -4.99 0.77
C GLN A 180 -37.11 -4.92 1.50
N PRO A 181 -37.06 -4.68 2.83
CA PRO A 181 -35.78 -4.58 3.53
C PRO A 181 -34.99 -5.91 3.54
N ARG A 182 -35.68 -7.05 3.38
CA ARG A 182 -35.03 -8.36 3.28
C ARG A 182 -34.16 -8.50 2.03
N LEU A 183 -34.59 -7.91 0.91
CA LEU A 183 -33.79 -7.90 -0.32
C LEU A 183 -32.48 -7.14 -0.11
N PHE A 184 -32.49 -6.03 0.61
CA PHE A 184 -31.26 -5.32 0.98
C PHE A 184 -30.32 -6.18 1.80
N ALA A 185 -30.84 -6.91 2.79
CA ALA A 185 -30.02 -7.82 3.61
C ALA A 185 -29.35 -8.91 2.75
N VAL A 186 -30.07 -9.49 1.79
CA VAL A 186 -29.51 -10.48 0.86
C VAL A 186 -28.39 -9.87 0.01
N VAL A 187 -28.61 -8.69 -0.58
CA VAL A 187 -27.60 -7.99 -1.39
C VAL A 187 -26.37 -7.66 -0.56
N LEU A 188 -26.56 -7.17 0.67
CA LEU A 188 -25.45 -6.85 1.58
C LEU A 188 -24.62 -8.10 1.92
N VAL A 189 -25.30 -9.22 2.26
CA VAL A 189 -24.61 -10.49 2.56
C VAL A 189 -23.84 -10.99 1.35
N MET A 190 -24.38 -10.86 0.14
CA MET A 190 -23.66 -11.26 -1.08
C MET A 190 -22.41 -10.37 -1.31
N ILE A 191 -22.51 -9.05 -1.14
CA ILE A 191 -21.38 -8.13 -1.29
C ILE A 191 -20.29 -8.46 -0.25
N VAL A 192 -20.65 -8.59 1.02
CA VAL A 192 -19.72 -8.94 2.10
C VAL A 192 -19.10 -10.31 1.85
N GLY A 193 -19.89 -11.29 1.42
CA GLY A 193 -19.41 -12.62 1.08
C GLY A 193 -18.38 -12.59 -0.06
N LEU A 194 -18.66 -11.84 -1.13
CA LEU A 194 -17.74 -11.68 -2.25
C LEU A 194 -16.43 -11.00 -1.82
N CYS A 195 -16.52 -9.87 -1.12
CA CYS A 195 -15.33 -9.17 -0.62
C CYS A 195 -14.52 -10.05 0.35
N SER A 196 -15.18 -10.80 1.22
CA SER A 196 -14.50 -11.73 2.14
C SER A 196 -13.81 -12.87 1.39
N TYR A 197 -14.42 -13.40 0.35
CA TYR A 197 -13.84 -14.43 -0.50
C TYR A 197 -12.58 -13.89 -1.23
N GLN A 198 -12.68 -12.72 -1.85
CA GLN A 198 -11.53 -12.09 -2.53
C GLN A 198 -10.38 -11.82 -1.54
N LEU A 199 -10.70 -11.27 -0.36
CA LEU A 199 -9.73 -11.02 0.71
C LEU A 199 -9.04 -12.33 1.15
N TYR A 200 -9.78 -13.42 1.31
CA TYR A 200 -9.24 -14.72 1.68
C TYR A 200 -8.32 -15.27 0.57
N GLN A 201 -8.75 -15.22 -0.67
CA GLN A 201 -7.95 -15.69 -1.81
C GLN A 201 -6.64 -14.94 -1.93
N LEU A 202 -6.68 -13.60 -1.86
CA LEU A 202 -5.49 -12.78 -2.01
C LEU A 202 -4.51 -12.93 -0.83
N ASN A 203 -5.00 -13.03 0.41
CA ASN A 203 -4.11 -12.99 1.57
C ASN A 203 -3.66 -14.38 2.07
N PHE A 204 -4.39 -15.45 1.74
CA PHE A 204 -4.10 -16.78 2.29
C PHE A 204 -3.84 -17.86 1.22
N VAL A 205 -4.39 -17.71 0.01
CA VAL A 205 -4.23 -18.71 -1.06
C VAL A 205 -3.19 -18.28 -2.07
N HIS A 206 -3.32 -17.07 -2.61
CA HIS A 206 -2.51 -16.53 -3.70
C HIS A 206 -1.61 -15.37 -3.25
N TYR A 207 -1.21 -15.33 -1.98
CA TYR A 207 -0.46 -14.21 -1.40
C TYR A 207 0.94 -14.00 -2.01
N ASP A 208 1.46 -14.99 -2.74
CA ASP A 208 2.77 -14.98 -3.39
C ASP A 208 2.70 -15.16 -4.93
N ASP A 209 1.48 -15.09 -5.51
CA ASP A 209 1.25 -15.16 -6.95
C ASP A 209 1.48 -13.79 -7.60
N ASP A 210 2.61 -13.65 -8.29
CA ASP A 210 3.03 -12.41 -8.95
C ASP A 210 2.19 -12.01 -10.17
N GLN A 211 1.23 -12.83 -10.59
CA GLN A 211 0.24 -12.45 -11.59
C GLN A 211 -0.87 -11.54 -11.02
N LEU A 212 -1.03 -11.54 -9.69
CA LEU A 212 -2.01 -10.68 -9.04
C LEU A 212 -1.46 -9.26 -8.82
N PRO A 213 -2.23 -8.21 -9.16
CA PRO A 213 -1.78 -6.82 -9.10
C PRO A 213 -1.25 -6.37 -7.74
N TYR A 214 -1.82 -6.89 -6.65
CA TYR A 214 -1.42 -6.50 -5.29
C TYR A 214 -0.24 -7.29 -4.74
N VAL A 215 0.16 -8.39 -5.41
CA VAL A 215 1.36 -9.16 -5.07
C VAL A 215 2.55 -8.55 -5.80
N TYR A 216 3.12 -7.50 -5.23
CA TYR A 216 4.17 -6.72 -5.91
C TYR A 216 5.59 -7.21 -5.61
N ALA A 217 5.93 -7.40 -4.36
CA ALA A 217 7.28 -7.81 -3.92
C ALA A 217 7.22 -8.81 -2.76
N HIS A 218 6.16 -9.62 -2.72
CA HIS A 218 5.96 -10.61 -1.68
C HIS A 218 6.97 -11.74 -1.81
N THR A 219 7.40 -12.25 -0.68
CA THR A 219 8.30 -13.41 -0.64
C THR A 219 7.53 -14.65 -1.12
N LYS A 220 8.10 -15.33 -2.11
CA LYS A 220 7.53 -16.58 -2.63
C LYS A 220 7.67 -17.70 -1.59
N ARG A 221 6.63 -18.52 -1.43
CA ARG A 221 6.68 -19.67 -0.51
C ARG A 221 7.75 -20.70 -0.89
N SER A 222 8.08 -20.79 -2.18
CA SER A 222 9.18 -21.62 -2.70
C SER A 222 10.54 -21.31 -2.06
N MET A 223 10.76 -20.08 -1.58
CA MET A 223 11.98 -19.71 -0.85
C MET A 223 12.14 -20.51 0.45
N LEU A 224 11.06 -20.96 1.07
CA LEU A 224 11.13 -21.79 2.28
C LEU A 224 11.89 -23.09 2.05
N THR A 225 11.88 -23.64 0.82
CA THR A 225 12.70 -24.80 0.45
C THR A 225 14.18 -24.55 0.70
N MET A 226 14.68 -23.35 0.43
CA MET A 226 16.08 -22.97 0.74
C MET A 226 16.33 -22.97 2.25
N ILE A 227 15.41 -22.43 3.02
CA ILE A 227 15.51 -22.40 4.49
C ILE A 227 15.53 -23.84 5.05
N ASP A 228 14.61 -24.69 4.59
CA ASP A 228 14.52 -26.10 5.02
C ASP A 228 15.80 -26.88 4.67
N GLN A 229 16.38 -26.64 3.48
CA GLN A 229 17.64 -27.27 3.10
C GLN A 229 18.80 -26.78 3.97
N ILE A 230 18.88 -25.49 4.26
CA ILE A 230 19.91 -24.93 5.17
C ILE A 230 19.77 -25.54 6.57
N GLU A 231 18.54 -25.63 7.10
CA GLU A 231 18.30 -26.24 8.41
C GLU A 231 18.67 -27.72 8.43
N SER A 232 18.35 -28.46 7.37
CA SER A 232 18.72 -29.87 7.22
C SER A 232 20.25 -30.05 7.23
N ILE A 233 20.97 -29.22 6.50
CA ILE A 233 22.45 -29.22 6.47
C ILE A 233 23.02 -28.91 7.85
N ALA A 234 22.52 -27.88 8.50
CA ALA A 234 22.94 -27.46 9.82
C ALA A 234 22.73 -28.56 10.88
N GLN A 235 21.61 -29.26 10.81
CA GLN A 235 21.30 -30.39 11.71
C GLN A 235 22.22 -31.59 11.43
N LYS A 236 22.39 -32.00 10.16
CA LYS A 236 23.26 -33.12 9.79
C LYS A 236 24.72 -32.93 10.23
N ASN A 237 25.18 -31.67 10.17
CA ASN A 237 26.54 -31.33 10.59
C ASN A 237 26.68 -31.05 12.09
N GLY A 238 25.59 -31.13 12.85
CA GLY A 238 25.58 -30.87 14.30
C GLY A 238 25.85 -29.42 14.69
N THR A 239 25.81 -28.49 13.72
CA THR A 239 26.12 -27.06 13.96
C THR A 239 24.88 -26.26 14.34
N GLY A 240 23.68 -26.70 13.95
CA GLY A 240 22.42 -26.05 14.27
C GLY A 240 22.44 -24.54 13.95
N LYS A 241 22.07 -23.72 14.91
CA LYS A 241 22.03 -22.25 14.75
C LYS A 241 23.44 -21.58 14.84
N ASP A 242 24.51 -22.35 15.08
CA ASP A 242 25.90 -21.89 14.98
C ASP A 242 26.52 -22.10 13.59
N THR A 243 25.74 -22.57 12.61
CA THR A 243 26.15 -22.67 11.21
C THR A 243 26.51 -21.29 10.66
N GLY A 244 27.71 -21.18 10.05
CA GLY A 244 28.15 -19.95 9.40
C GLY A 244 27.47 -19.77 8.05
N ILE A 245 26.81 -18.63 7.85
CA ILE A 245 26.07 -18.27 6.63
C ILE A 245 26.56 -16.91 6.15
N ALA A 246 27.06 -16.83 4.91
CA ALA A 246 27.41 -15.58 4.26
C ALA A 246 26.39 -15.26 3.16
N ILE A 247 25.76 -14.10 3.23
CA ILE A 247 24.83 -13.61 2.22
C ILE A 247 25.52 -12.52 1.42
N VAL A 248 25.85 -12.84 0.17
CA VAL A 248 26.57 -11.95 -0.75
C VAL A 248 25.66 -11.29 -1.79
N SER A 249 24.38 -11.64 -1.77
CA SER A 249 23.36 -11.00 -2.62
C SER A 249 23.04 -9.58 -2.14
N PRO A 250 22.96 -8.57 -3.03
CA PRO A 250 22.40 -7.27 -2.69
C PRO A 250 20.90 -7.36 -2.37
N ASP A 251 20.21 -8.32 -2.96
CA ASP A 251 18.77 -8.57 -2.83
C ASP A 251 18.47 -9.63 -1.76
N TYR A 252 18.87 -9.38 -0.52
CA TYR A 252 18.74 -10.37 0.55
C TYR A 252 17.47 -10.23 1.42
N TRP A 253 16.73 -9.14 1.30
CA TRP A 253 15.53 -8.98 2.09
C TRP A 253 14.41 -9.92 1.60
N PRO A 254 13.72 -10.71 2.49
CA PRO A 254 13.66 -10.61 3.95
C PRO A 254 14.46 -11.69 4.73
N LEU A 255 15.57 -12.21 4.21
CA LEU A 255 16.36 -13.24 4.86
C LEU A 255 16.74 -12.95 6.33
N PRO A 256 16.99 -11.69 6.77
CA PRO A 256 17.25 -11.42 8.18
C PRO A 256 16.16 -11.89 9.14
N TRP A 257 14.90 -11.91 8.70
CA TRP A 257 13.79 -12.46 9.48
C TRP A 257 13.88 -13.97 9.66
N TYR A 258 14.21 -14.71 8.60
CA TYR A 258 14.31 -16.16 8.61
C TYR A 258 15.54 -16.66 9.35
N PHE A 259 16.63 -15.91 9.29
CA PHE A 259 17.89 -16.27 9.95
C PHE A 259 18.16 -15.55 11.26
N ARG A 260 17.17 -14.91 11.87
CA ARG A 260 17.29 -14.14 13.13
C ARG A 260 17.88 -14.92 14.30
N ASP A 261 17.72 -16.25 14.30
CA ASP A 261 18.19 -17.13 15.35
C ASP A 261 19.60 -17.69 15.10
N TYR A 262 20.16 -17.45 13.90
CA TYR A 262 21.53 -17.86 13.58
C TYR A 262 22.54 -16.87 14.14
N LYS A 263 23.59 -17.40 14.82
CA LYS A 263 24.58 -16.56 15.51
C LYS A 263 25.73 -16.09 14.61
N LYS A 264 26.00 -16.81 13.54
CA LYS A 264 27.13 -16.57 12.62
C LYS A 264 26.61 -16.29 11.23
N ILE A 265 26.07 -15.10 11.03
CA ILE A 265 25.55 -14.67 9.73
C ILE A 265 26.15 -13.34 9.31
N GLY A 266 26.62 -13.25 8.08
CA GLY A 266 27.15 -12.04 7.47
C GLY A 266 26.31 -11.59 6.27
N TYR A 267 26.01 -10.30 6.18
CA TYR A 267 25.31 -9.67 5.06
C TYR A 267 26.27 -8.71 4.35
N PHE A 268 26.72 -9.06 3.17
CA PHE A 268 27.81 -8.34 2.49
C PHE A 268 27.33 -7.53 1.28
N SER A 269 26.18 -7.86 0.70
CA SER A 269 25.63 -7.24 -0.51
C SER A 269 26.53 -7.27 -1.75
N GLN A 270 27.65 -7.95 -1.68
CA GLN A 270 28.62 -8.14 -2.75
C GLN A 270 29.45 -9.40 -2.50
N ILE A 271 30.09 -9.90 -3.55
CA ILE A 271 31.00 -11.07 -3.44
C ILE A 271 32.27 -10.67 -2.69
N VAL A 272 32.52 -11.33 -1.56
CA VAL A 272 33.69 -11.11 -0.71
C VAL A 272 34.32 -12.45 -0.33
N PRO A 273 35.62 -12.51 -0.03
CA PRO A 273 36.25 -13.74 0.47
C PRO A 273 35.60 -14.18 1.79
N VAL A 274 35.01 -15.36 1.81
CA VAL A 274 34.33 -15.94 2.99
C VAL A 274 34.79 -17.38 3.20
N THR A 275 34.66 -17.86 4.43
CA THR A 275 34.98 -19.25 4.85
C THR A 275 33.81 -19.93 5.51
N ASP A 276 32.64 -19.32 5.48
CA ASP A 276 31.42 -19.81 6.06
C ASP A 276 30.99 -21.15 5.42
N GLN A 277 30.14 -21.89 6.13
CA GLN A 277 29.70 -23.21 5.67
C GLN A 277 28.72 -23.10 4.49
N ILE A 278 27.96 -22.01 4.46
CA ILE A 278 26.91 -21.74 3.47
C ILE A 278 27.09 -20.35 2.90
N ILE A 279 26.91 -20.21 1.59
CA ILE A 279 26.90 -18.92 0.90
C ILE A 279 25.60 -18.80 0.13
N ILE A 280 24.92 -17.66 0.27
CA ILE A 280 23.73 -17.30 -0.47
C ILE A 280 24.04 -16.09 -1.35
N GLY A 281 23.82 -16.22 -2.65
CA GLY A 281 24.02 -15.15 -3.62
C GLY A 281 22.79 -14.97 -4.51
N SER A 282 22.82 -13.95 -5.35
CA SER A 282 21.83 -13.80 -6.42
C SER A 282 22.22 -14.66 -7.62
N GLU A 283 21.21 -15.20 -8.33
CA GLU A 283 21.44 -15.89 -9.59
C GLU A 283 22.18 -14.99 -10.60
N ALA A 284 21.88 -13.70 -10.63
CA ALA A 284 22.59 -12.73 -11.48
C ALA A 284 24.11 -12.64 -11.19
N GLN A 285 24.56 -13.09 -10.01
CA GLN A 285 25.96 -13.12 -9.61
C GLN A 285 26.60 -14.51 -9.82
N GLU A 286 25.87 -15.50 -10.34
CA GLU A 286 26.30 -16.91 -10.33
C GLU A 286 27.66 -17.14 -11.01
N GLU A 287 27.91 -16.50 -12.15
CA GLU A 287 29.18 -16.63 -12.85
C GLU A 287 30.38 -16.17 -11.99
N GLN A 288 30.22 -15.04 -11.31
CA GLN A 288 31.24 -14.52 -10.40
C GLN A 288 31.43 -15.42 -9.17
N MET A 289 30.31 -15.97 -8.65
CA MET A 289 30.32 -16.91 -7.53
C MET A 289 31.02 -18.21 -7.88
N LYS A 290 30.84 -18.75 -9.10
CA LYS A 290 31.56 -19.92 -9.61
C LYS A 290 33.08 -19.68 -9.63
N ILE A 291 33.48 -18.50 -10.10
CA ILE A 291 34.91 -18.14 -10.14
C ILE A 291 35.48 -18.00 -8.71
N SER A 292 34.75 -17.34 -7.81
CA SER A 292 35.24 -17.01 -6.47
C SER A 292 35.19 -18.18 -5.48
N TYR A 293 34.25 -19.09 -5.63
CA TYR A 293 33.92 -20.10 -4.63
C TYR A 293 33.97 -21.53 -5.18
N GLY A 294 33.93 -21.74 -6.49
CA GLY A 294 33.77 -23.05 -7.13
C GLY A 294 34.84 -24.09 -6.73
N ASP A 295 36.02 -23.67 -6.30
CA ASP A 295 37.08 -24.59 -5.84
C ASP A 295 36.72 -25.26 -4.50
N ARG A 296 35.95 -24.59 -3.63
CA ARG A 296 35.69 -25.03 -2.25
C ARG A 296 34.25 -25.34 -1.96
N TYR A 297 33.32 -24.83 -2.80
CA TYR A 297 31.88 -24.94 -2.59
C TYR A 297 31.23 -25.61 -3.78
N ASP A 298 30.15 -26.32 -3.52
CA ASP A 298 29.27 -26.87 -4.53
C ASP A 298 27.92 -26.13 -4.51
N ARG A 299 27.41 -25.80 -5.68
CA ARG A 299 26.03 -25.28 -5.82
C ARG A 299 25.04 -26.37 -5.48
N LEU A 300 24.07 -26.06 -4.63
CA LEU A 300 22.91 -26.90 -4.43
C LEU A 300 21.82 -26.57 -5.46
N ASN A 301 21.17 -27.61 -5.95
CA ASN A 301 20.01 -27.49 -6.80
C ASN A 301 18.76 -27.38 -5.92
N SER A 302 17.94 -26.39 -6.18
CA SER A 302 16.67 -26.16 -5.47
C SER A 302 15.60 -27.20 -5.80
N GLY A 303 15.72 -27.85 -6.97
CA GLY A 303 14.64 -28.66 -7.56
C GLY A 303 13.66 -27.86 -8.42
N PHE A 304 13.77 -26.55 -8.49
CA PHE A 304 13.05 -25.70 -9.44
C PHE A 304 13.74 -25.69 -10.81
N GLU A 305 13.07 -25.18 -11.85
CA GLU A 305 13.44 -25.31 -13.24
C GLU A 305 14.88 -24.84 -13.51
N ASP A 306 15.31 -23.70 -12.95
CA ASP A 306 16.66 -23.15 -13.11
C ASP A 306 17.63 -23.56 -11.99
N GLY A 307 17.19 -24.42 -11.05
CA GLY A 307 17.96 -24.83 -9.89
C GLY A 307 18.27 -23.70 -8.90
N ALA A 308 17.63 -22.55 -9.06
CA ALA A 308 17.67 -21.40 -8.15
C ALA A 308 16.46 -21.41 -7.19
N TYR A 309 16.48 -20.56 -6.19
CA TYR A 309 15.42 -20.42 -5.19
C TYR A 309 14.71 -19.09 -5.39
N PRO A 310 13.45 -19.09 -5.87
CA PRO A 310 12.70 -17.85 -6.06
C PRO A 310 12.46 -17.17 -4.72
N LEU A 311 13.03 -15.97 -4.55
CA LEU A 311 12.85 -15.17 -3.34
C LEU A 311 11.61 -14.29 -3.45
N ARG A 312 11.48 -13.57 -4.55
CA ARG A 312 10.39 -12.67 -4.88
C ARG A 312 10.33 -12.44 -6.40
N PRO A 313 9.30 -11.82 -6.97
CA PRO A 313 9.23 -11.59 -8.40
C PRO A 313 10.51 -10.94 -8.96
N GLY A 314 11.14 -11.61 -9.92
CA GLY A 314 12.37 -11.14 -10.57
C GLY A 314 13.66 -11.23 -9.74
N VAL A 315 13.63 -11.91 -8.59
CA VAL A 315 14.81 -12.13 -7.74
C VAL A 315 14.91 -13.59 -7.34
N ASP A 316 15.92 -14.27 -7.88
CA ASP A 316 16.23 -15.66 -7.59
C ASP A 316 17.59 -15.76 -6.89
N LEU A 317 17.66 -16.64 -5.91
CA LEU A 317 18.86 -16.87 -5.11
C LEU A 317 19.51 -18.22 -5.45
N VAL A 318 20.81 -18.29 -5.29
CA VAL A 318 21.59 -19.53 -5.41
C VAL A 318 22.26 -19.87 -4.09
N LEU A 319 22.31 -21.16 -3.78
CA LEU A 319 22.85 -21.69 -2.54
C LEU A 319 24.12 -22.48 -2.82
N TYR A 320 25.21 -22.10 -2.17
CA TYR A 320 26.46 -22.80 -2.21
C TYR A 320 26.82 -23.36 -0.85
N VAL A 321 27.25 -24.62 -0.81
CA VAL A 321 27.64 -25.33 0.42
C VAL A 321 29.07 -25.79 0.31
N ARG A 322 29.85 -25.56 1.36
CA ARG A 322 31.24 -25.98 1.43
C ARG A 322 31.34 -27.51 1.36
N ARG A 323 32.26 -28.03 0.54
CA ARG A 323 32.35 -29.46 0.21
C ARG A 323 32.53 -30.37 1.42
N ASP A 324 33.25 -29.91 2.46
CA ASP A 324 33.44 -30.67 3.69
C ASP A 324 32.16 -30.81 4.54
N VAL A 325 31.20 -29.93 4.32
CA VAL A 325 29.93 -29.86 5.07
C VAL A 325 28.80 -30.58 4.34
N ARG A 326 28.96 -30.85 3.04
CA ARG A 326 27.95 -31.45 2.18
C ARG A 326 27.75 -32.97 2.38
N ARG A 327 28.55 -33.64 3.18
CA ARG A 327 28.53 -35.10 3.36
C ARG A 327 27.28 -35.64 3.99
#